data_a99608a1855a3a178df4eb453bd2c2f1
#
_entry.id   a99608a1855a3a178df4eb453bd2c2f1
#
_cell.length_a   1.000
_cell.length_b   1.000
_cell.length_c   1.000
_cell.angle_alpha   90.00
_cell.angle_beta   90.00
_cell.angle_gamma   90.00
#
_symmetry.space_group_name_H-M   'P 1'
#
loop_
_entity.id
_entity.type
_entity.pdbx_description
1 polymer ?
#
loop_
_entity_poly.entity_id
_entity_poly.type
_entity_poly.pdbx_seq_one_letter_code
_entity_poly.pdbx_strand_id
1 'polypeptide(L)'
;MLNITKNINMPYLTKQDNKNFELYYEDFGSGQPIILIHGWPLSGKSWELQVPVLLDLGYRVITYDRKGFGKSSPTLDGYDYDNLASDLHELITQLELKNVILFGFSMGGGEVVRYLTNYGSENVDKIALISSIIPLVKQKDDNPHGVSEEELYGILTSLKTDRVTFLESFHKNFYNYGLLSQKVSQKQLDYDWSIASCASPIATIKCAESWANTDFRPELVNVNVKTLIVHGDDDQIVPIETAGRQAAEGIADNDFVIIEGGPHGLNVTHAELLNETLTKFLTNN
;
A
#
# COMPACT_ATOMS: atom_id res chain seq x y z
N MET A 1 -24.02 -37.01 8.17
CA MET A 1 -22.58 -36.82 7.92
C MET A 1 -22.43 -35.67 6.94
N LEU A 2 -22.13 -34.49 7.42
CA LEU A 2 -21.86 -33.32 6.57
C LEU A 2 -20.44 -33.48 6.03
N ASN A 3 -20.33 -33.71 4.73
CA ASN A 3 -19.06 -33.63 4.01
C ASN A 3 -18.60 -32.18 3.98
N ILE A 4 -17.83 -31.77 4.97
CA ILE A 4 -17.08 -30.53 4.94
C ILE A 4 -15.74 -30.86 4.25
N THR A 5 -15.76 -30.99 2.93
CA THR A 5 -14.55 -30.76 2.13
C THR A 5 -14.35 -29.24 2.09
N LYS A 6 -13.80 -28.66 3.17
CA LYS A 6 -13.09 -27.39 3.04
C LYS A 6 -11.96 -27.65 2.06
N ASN A 7 -12.07 -27.13 0.84
CA ASN A 7 -10.90 -26.83 0.06
C ASN A 7 -10.01 -25.96 0.95
N ILE A 8 -8.94 -26.54 1.45
CA ILE A 8 -7.85 -25.76 2.05
C ILE A 8 -7.23 -25.08 0.82
N ASN A 9 -7.77 -23.92 0.43
CA ASN A 9 -7.08 -23.06 -0.50
C ASN A 9 -5.73 -22.76 0.13
N MET A 10 -4.68 -23.26 -0.50
CA MET A 10 -3.33 -22.91 -0.13
C MET A 10 -3.25 -21.38 -0.26
N PRO A 11 -2.81 -20.61 0.78
CA PRO A 11 -2.81 -19.14 0.75
C PRO A 11 -1.68 -18.61 -0.15
N TYR A 12 -1.36 -19.34 -1.21
CA TYR A 12 -0.31 -19.02 -2.17
C TYR A 12 -0.82 -19.14 -3.58
N LEU A 13 -0.57 -18.11 -4.38
CA LEU A 13 -0.75 -18.15 -5.82
C LEU A 13 0.59 -18.37 -6.49
N THR A 14 0.62 -19.24 -7.51
CA THR A 14 1.80 -19.48 -8.33
C THR A 14 1.59 -18.82 -9.68
N LYS A 15 2.52 -18.00 -10.14
CA LYS A 15 2.47 -17.42 -11.49
C LYS A 15 2.62 -18.50 -12.55
N GLN A 16 1.82 -18.40 -13.63
CA GLN A 16 1.85 -19.38 -14.72
C GLN A 16 3.20 -19.41 -15.46
N ASP A 17 3.85 -18.26 -15.57
CA ASP A 17 5.14 -18.07 -16.24
C ASP A 17 6.36 -18.31 -15.33
N ASN A 18 6.16 -18.33 -14.01
CA ASN A 18 7.22 -18.56 -13.03
C ASN A 18 6.74 -19.46 -11.88
N LYS A 19 6.83 -20.75 -12.07
CA LYS A 19 6.40 -21.76 -11.08
C LYS A 19 7.18 -21.75 -9.76
N ASN A 20 8.27 -21.01 -9.68
CA ASN A 20 9.06 -20.88 -8.45
C ASN A 20 8.71 -19.60 -7.66
N PHE A 21 7.76 -18.82 -8.14
CA PHE A 21 7.29 -17.63 -7.47
C PHE A 21 5.91 -17.89 -6.85
N GLU A 22 5.81 -17.71 -5.54
CA GLU A 22 4.58 -17.82 -4.77
C GLU A 22 4.22 -16.48 -4.16
N LEU A 23 3.01 -15.99 -4.46
CA LEU A 23 2.42 -14.81 -3.86
C LEU A 23 1.52 -15.25 -2.70
N TYR A 24 1.87 -14.88 -1.47
CA TYR A 24 1.05 -15.14 -0.30
C TYR A 24 -0.10 -14.15 -0.19
N TYR A 25 -1.29 -14.63 0.14
CA TYR A 25 -2.46 -13.82 0.41
C TYR A 25 -3.30 -14.38 1.55
N GLU A 26 -4.09 -13.54 2.19
CA GLU A 26 -5.14 -13.92 3.14
C GLU A 26 -6.49 -13.47 2.57
N ASP A 27 -7.51 -14.30 2.70
CA ASP A 27 -8.83 -14.12 2.09
C ASP A 27 -9.91 -14.43 3.12
N PHE A 28 -10.67 -13.44 3.52
CA PHE A 28 -11.62 -13.50 4.61
C PHE A 28 -13.00 -13.02 4.18
N GLY A 29 -14.04 -13.64 4.75
CA GLY A 29 -15.42 -13.20 4.55
C GLY A 29 -16.00 -13.58 3.20
N SER A 30 -16.99 -12.82 2.78
CA SER A 30 -17.73 -12.99 1.52
C SER A 30 -18.37 -11.66 1.12
N GLY A 31 -18.84 -11.54 -0.10
CA GLY A 31 -19.40 -10.28 -0.62
C GLY A 31 -18.50 -9.64 -1.65
N GLN A 32 -18.65 -8.32 -1.84
CA GLN A 32 -17.81 -7.58 -2.79
C GLN A 32 -16.35 -7.59 -2.32
N PRO A 33 -15.39 -7.94 -3.20
CA PRO A 33 -13.99 -8.05 -2.80
C PRO A 33 -13.33 -6.67 -2.63
N ILE A 34 -12.63 -6.51 -1.50
CA ILE A 34 -11.69 -5.41 -1.26
C ILE A 34 -10.29 -6.01 -1.18
N ILE A 35 -9.36 -5.51 -2.00
CA ILE A 35 -7.95 -5.89 -1.93
C ILE A 35 -7.19 -4.77 -1.22
N LEU A 36 -6.47 -5.12 -0.16
CA LEU A 36 -5.66 -4.22 0.65
C LEU A 36 -4.19 -4.37 0.28
N ILE A 37 -3.60 -3.35 -0.30
CA ILE A 37 -2.25 -3.32 -0.84
C ILE A 37 -1.35 -2.55 0.10
N HIS A 38 -0.42 -3.25 0.74
CA HIS A 38 0.41 -2.68 1.80
C HIS A 38 1.47 -1.69 1.30
N GLY A 39 1.91 -0.80 2.20
CA GLY A 39 3.04 0.10 1.99
C GLY A 39 4.40 -0.60 2.14
N TRP A 40 5.45 0.10 1.68
CA TRP A 40 6.83 -0.29 1.92
C TRP A 40 7.26 0.14 3.35
N PRO A 41 8.06 -0.63 4.06
CA PRO A 41 8.56 -1.97 3.77
C PRO A 41 7.80 -3.09 4.51
N LEU A 42 6.50 -2.91 4.71
CA LEU A 42 5.65 -3.78 5.51
C LEU A 42 5.11 -5.01 4.72
N SER A 43 4.01 -5.57 5.18
CA SER A 43 3.29 -6.69 4.57
C SER A 43 1.77 -6.51 4.73
N GLY A 44 0.97 -7.46 4.27
CA GLY A 44 -0.49 -7.46 4.48
C GLY A 44 -0.91 -7.33 5.95
N LYS A 45 -0.02 -7.63 6.89
CA LYS A 45 -0.24 -7.47 8.33
C LYS A 45 -0.43 -6.01 8.78
N SER A 46 0.02 -5.04 7.99
CA SER A 46 -0.18 -3.62 8.29
C SER A 46 -1.66 -3.17 8.29
N TRP A 47 -2.56 -4.02 7.82
CA TRP A 47 -3.99 -3.77 7.73
C TRP A 47 -4.81 -4.37 8.89
N GLU A 48 -4.18 -4.80 9.96
CA GLU A 48 -4.84 -5.53 11.05
C GLU A 48 -5.99 -4.76 11.72
N LEU A 49 -5.96 -3.41 11.71
CA LEU A 49 -7.00 -2.57 12.28
C LEU A 49 -8.13 -2.24 11.29
N GLN A 50 -7.92 -2.43 9.99
CA GLN A 50 -8.93 -2.19 8.95
C GLN A 50 -9.70 -3.47 8.59
N VAL A 51 -9.03 -4.61 8.55
CA VAL A 51 -9.63 -5.90 8.17
C VAL A 51 -10.91 -6.23 8.96
N PRO A 52 -10.93 -6.16 10.31
CA PRO A 52 -12.15 -6.49 11.07
C PRO A 52 -13.33 -5.59 10.70
N VAL A 53 -13.09 -4.28 10.54
CA VAL A 53 -14.15 -3.30 10.22
C VAL A 53 -14.76 -3.57 8.84
N LEU A 54 -13.92 -3.87 7.84
CA LEU A 54 -14.38 -4.18 6.49
C LEU A 54 -15.17 -5.50 6.43
N LEU A 55 -14.78 -6.48 7.25
CA LEU A 55 -15.53 -7.73 7.41
C LEU A 55 -16.89 -7.50 8.07
N ASP A 56 -16.96 -6.67 9.10
CA ASP A 56 -18.20 -6.31 9.78
C ASP A 56 -19.18 -5.56 8.85
N LEU A 57 -18.66 -4.85 7.85
CA LEU A 57 -19.45 -4.23 6.78
C LEU A 57 -19.91 -5.22 5.71
N GLY A 58 -19.51 -6.49 5.79
CA GLY A 58 -19.95 -7.55 4.88
C GLY A 58 -19.11 -7.70 3.60
N TYR A 59 -17.92 -7.12 3.54
CA TYR A 59 -17.01 -7.28 2.40
C TYR A 59 -16.21 -8.59 2.48
N ARG A 60 -15.76 -9.08 1.32
CA ARG A 60 -14.70 -10.08 1.23
C ARG A 60 -13.37 -9.33 1.23
N VAL A 61 -12.54 -9.52 2.24
CA VAL A 61 -11.30 -8.77 2.44
C VAL A 61 -10.11 -9.65 2.09
N ILE A 62 -9.30 -9.18 1.15
CA ILE A 62 -8.11 -9.87 0.66
C ILE A 62 -6.91 -8.98 0.95
N THR A 63 -5.92 -9.51 1.66
CA THR A 63 -4.59 -8.91 1.79
C THR A 63 -3.59 -9.79 1.07
N TYR A 64 -2.54 -9.22 0.48
CA TYR A 64 -1.43 -10.02 -0.02
C TYR A 64 -0.10 -9.40 0.39
N ASP A 65 0.92 -10.23 0.45
CA ASP A 65 2.29 -9.81 0.66
C ASP A 65 2.96 -9.60 -0.72
N ARG A 66 3.44 -8.38 -0.99
CA ARG A 66 4.22 -8.10 -2.21
C ARG A 66 5.41 -9.04 -2.30
N LYS A 67 5.85 -9.39 -3.53
CA LYS A 67 7.04 -10.23 -3.74
C LYS A 67 8.23 -9.74 -2.89
N GLY A 68 8.86 -10.69 -2.20
CA GLY A 68 9.98 -10.42 -1.31
C GLY A 68 9.66 -9.77 0.03
N PHE A 69 8.37 -9.60 0.36
CA PHE A 69 7.87 -9.15 1.66
C PHE A 69 7.01 -10.22 2.30
N GLY A 70 6.89 -10.15 3.63
CA GLY A 70 6.09 -11.08 4.40
C GLY A 70 6.41 -12.54 4.09
N LYS A 71 5.43 -13.27 3.59
CA LYS A 71 5.54 -14.70 3.26
C LYS A 71 5.67 -14.97 1.75
N SER A 72 5.63 -13.94 0.91
CA SER A 72 5.80 -14.10 -0.54
C SER A 72 7.25 -14.37 -0.93
N SER A 73 7.43 -15.17 -1.98
CA SER A 73 8.76 -15.53 -2.49
C SER A 73 9.55 -14.28 -2.91
N PRO A 74 10.84 -14.18 -2.58
CA PRO A 74 11.71 -13.16 -3.12
C PRO A 74 12.14 -13.52 -4.56
N THR A 75 12.35 -12.49 -5.38
CA THR A 75 12.91 -12.61 -6.73
C THR A 75 14.15 -11.73 -6.85
N LEU A 76 14.95 -11.92 -7.90
CA LEU A 76 16.09 -11.03 -8.17
C LEU A 76 15.63 -9.71 -8.82
N ASP A 77 14.53 -9.73 -9.58
CA ASP A 77 14.04 -8.62 -10.39
C ASP A 77 12.51 -8.54 -10.34
N GLY A 78 11.92 -7.56 -11.06
CA GLY A 78 10.48 -7.39 -11.19
C GLY A 78 9.86 -6.63 -10.01
N TYR A 79 10.57 -5.63 -9.49
CA TYR A 79 10.11 -4.75 -8.41
C TYR A 79 9.67 -3.37 -8.91
N ASP A 80 9.66 -3.16 -10.23
CA ASP A 80 9.04 -2.01 -10.87
C ASP A 80 7.51 -2.13 -10.85
N TYR A 81 6.83 -1.01 -11.03
CA TYR A 81 5.37 -0.98 -10.92
C TYR A 81 4.64 -1.76 -12.00
N ASP A 82 5.22 -1.98 -13.18
CA ASP A 82 4.59 -2.83 -14.21
C ASP A 82 4.51 -4.28 -13.74
N ASN A 83 5.59 -4.77 -13.14
CA ASN A 83 5.64 -6.12 -12.58
C ASN A 83 4.75 -6.26 -11.33
N LEU A 84 4.72 -5.23 -10.46
CA LEU A 84 3.88 -5.25 -9.26
C LEU A 84 2.38 -5.21 -9.61
N ALA A 85 1.99 -4.37 -10.57
CA ALA A 85 0.63 -4.34 -11.09
C ALA A 85 0.25 -5.65 -11.81
N SER A 86 1.22 -6.32 -12.46
CA SER A 86 1.01 -7.65 -13.04
C SER A 86 0.76 -8.71 -11.97
N ASP A 87 1.43 -8.64 -10.81
CA ASP A 87 1.18 -9.55 -9.69
C ASP A 87 -0.22 -9.35 -9.11
N LEU A 88 -0.67 -8.08 -8.98
CA LEU A 88 -2.04 -7.74 -8.57
C LEU A 88 -3.07 -8.25 -9.58
N HIS A 89 -2.79 -8.10 -10.88
CA HIS A 89 -3.66 -8.61 -11.95
C HIS A 89 -3.80 -10.14 -11.91
N GLU A 90 -2.70 -10.84 -11.66
CA GLU A 90 -2.70 -12.29 -11.50
C GLU A 90 -3.54 -12.73 -10.28
N LEU A 91 -3.42 -12.03 -9.15
CA LEU A 91 -4.24 -12.26 -7.96
C LEU A 91 -5.74 -12.12 -8.27
N ILE A 92 -6.13 -11.04 -8.91
CA ILE A 92 -7.53 -10.77 -9.31
C ILE A 92 -8.04 -11.85 -10.25
N THR A 93 -7.23 -12.26 -11.21
CA THR A 93 -7.60 -13.24 -12.24
C THR A 93 -7.72 -14.65 -11.66
N GLN A 94 -6.74 -15.12 -10.89
CA GLN A 94 -6.74 -16.48 -10.34
C GLN A 94 -7.83 -16.68 -9.27
N LEU A 95 -8.18 -15.63 -8.52
CA LEU A 95 -9.29 -15.67 -7.56
C LEU A 95 -10.65 -15.36 -8.22
N GLU A 96 -10.67 -15.17 -9.55
CA GLU A 96 -11.89 -14.87 -10.35
C GLU A 96 -12.69 -13.68 -9.79
N LEU A 97 -11.98 -12.69 -9.24
CA LEU A 97 -12.60 -11.53 -8.59
C LEU A 97 -13.28 -10.61 -9.62
N LYS A 98 -14.43 -10.10 -9.27
CA LYS A 98 -15.20 -9.16 -10.07
C LYS A 98 -15.63 -7.97 -9.23
N ASN A 99 -15.72 -6.80 -9.89
CA ASN A 99 -16.17 -5.57 -9.26
C ASN A 99 -15.35 -5.27 -7.98
N VAL A 100 -14.01 -5.31 -8.13
CA VAL A 100 -13.09 -5.21 -7.00
C VAL A 100 -12.96 -3.76 -6.51
N ILE A 101 -12.72 -3.60 -5.20
CA ILE A 101 -12.31 -2.33 -4.62
C ILE A 101 -10.82 -2.46 -4.26
N LEU A 102 -10.00 -1.46 -4.63
CA LEU A 102 -8.57 -1.49 -4.39
C LEU A 102 -8.17 -0.41 -3.39
N PHE A 103 -7.60 -0.79 -2.26
CA PHE A 103 -7.04 0.15 -1.29
C PHE A 103 -5.52 0.07 -1.32
N GLY A 104 -4.87 1.15 -1.73
CA GLY A 104 -3.42 1.27 -1.79
C GLY A 104 -2.88 2.18 -0.70
N PHE A 105 -2.08 1.62 0.22
CA PHE A 105 -1.37 2.39 1.23
C PHE A 105 0.04 2.72 0.76
N SER A 106 0.44 3.99 0.83
CA SER A 106 1.79 4.45 0.50
C SER A 106 2.24 3.97 -0.89
N MET A 107 3.32 3.17 -0.98
CA MET A 107 3.78 2.50 -2.20
C MET A 107 2.66 1.70 -2.90
N GLY A 108 1.74 1.12 -2.15
CA GLY A 108 0.62 0.35 -2.71
C GLY A 108 -0.32 1.16 -3.59
N GLY A 109 -0.41 2.49 -3.39
CA GLY A 109 -1.14 3.37 -4.29
C GLY A 109 -0.58 3.41 -5.70
N GLY A 110 0.76 3.28 -5.85
CA GLY A 110 1.40 3.16 -7.16
C GLY A 110 0.99 1.88 -7.90
N GLU A 111 0.80 0.77 -7.18
CA GLU A 111 0.30 -0.47 -7.77
C GLU A 111 -1.13 -0.31 -8.28
N VAL A 112 -1.99 0.39 -7.51
CA VAL A 112 -3.37 0.69 -7.91
C VAL A 112 -3.41 1.52 -9.20
N VAL A 113 -2.67 2.64 -9.24
CA VAL A 113 -2.65 3.54 -10.43
C VAL A 113 -2.05 2.84 -11.65
N ARG A 114 -0.96 2.10 -11.48
CA ARG A 114 -0.35 1.33 -12.57
C ARG A 114 -1.25 0.17 -13.03
N TYR A 115 -2.00 -0.46 -12.12
CA TYR A 115 -3.00 -1.46 -12.51
C TYR A 115 -4.07 -0.86 -13.42
N LEU A 116 -4.64 0.29 -13.04
CA LEU A 116 -5.64 0.97 -13.88
C LEU A 116 -5.07 1.39 -15.24
N THR A 117 -3.82 1.83 -15.28
CA THR A 117 -3.12 2.19 -16.51
C THR A 117 -2.95 1.00 -17.45
N ASN A 118 -2.52 -0.16 -16.92
CA ASN A 118 -2.14 -1.31 -17.75
C ASN A 118 -3.32 -2.25 -18.06
N TYR A 119 -4.31 -2.34 -17.16
CA TYR A 119 -5.40 -3.33 -17.23
C TYR A 119 -6.80 -2.71 -17.32
N GLY A 120 -6.90 -1.38 -17.24
CA GLY A 120 -8.18 -0.68 -17.28
C GLY A 120 -8.98 -0.77 -15.99
N SER A 121 -10.15 -0.16 -15.99
CA SER A 121 -11.03 -0.03 -14.83
C SER A 121 -12.30 -0.88 -14.88
N GLU A 122 -12.54 -1.64 -15.95
CA GLU A 122 -13.81 -2.36 -16.14
C GLU A 122 -14.16 -3.35 -15.02
N ASN A 123 -13.16 -3.82 -14.29
CA ASN A 123 -13.34 -4.74 -13.17
C ASN A 123 -13.12 -4.07 -11.79
N VAL A 124 -12.93 -2.75 -11.75
CA VAL A 124 -12.68 -1.97 -10.52
C VAL A 124 -13.85 -1.05 -10.26
N ASP A 125 -14.46 -1.17 -9.09
CA ASP A 125 -15.60 -0.34 -8.67
C ASP A 125 -15.14 1.01 -8.11
N LYS A 126 -14.28 0.95 -7.10
CA LYS A 126 -13.76 2.12 -6.36
C LYS A 126 -12.30 1.88 -5.99
N ILE A 127 -11.58 2.97 -5.70
CA ILE A 127 -10.23 2.87 -5.12
C ILE A 127 -10.08 3.79 -3.91
N ALA A 128 -9.13 3.46 -3.02
CA ALA A 128 -8.65 4.39 -2.00
C ALA A 128 -7.12 4.49 -2.03
N LEU A 129 -6.62 5.72 -2.03
CA LEU A 129 -5.21 6.07 -1.94
C LEU A 129 -4.94 6.63 -0.55
N ILE A 130 -4.28 5.87 0.32
CA ILE A 130 -4.11 6.18 1.73
C ILE A 130 -2.63 6.47 1.98
N SER A 131 -2.29 7.68 2.46
CA SER A 131 -0.90 8.16 2.60
C SER A 131 -0.05 7.80 1.36
N SER A 132 -0.67 7.87 0.18
CA SER A 132 -0.10 7.31 -1.04
C SER A 132 1.03 8.16 -1.59
N ILE A 133 1.96 7.53 -2.29
CA ILE A 133 3.07 8.19 -3.00
C ILE A 133 2.64 8.89 -4.30
N ILE A 134 1.36 8.83 -4.63
CA ILE A 134 0.82 9.36 -5.89
C ILE A 134 0.66 10.88 -5.81
N PRO A 135 1.14 11.63 -6.84
CA PRO A 135 1.68 11.13 -8.09
C PRO A 135 3.22 11.07 -8.17
N LEU A 136 3.97 11.75 -7.32
CA LEU A 136 5.43 11.82 -7.44
C LEU A 136 6.08 12.17 -6.10
N VAL A 137 6.96 11.30 -5.61
CA VAL A 137 7.70 11.55 -4.36
C VAL A 137 8.90 12.47 -4.57
N LYS A 138 9.66 12.22 -5.66
CA LYS A 138 10.94 12.92 -5.90
C LYS A 138 10.75 14.41 -6.16
N GLN A 139 11.55 15.23 -5.49
CA GLN A 139 11.65 16.66 -5.78
C GLN A 139 12.14 16.91 -7.21
N LYS A 140 11.48 17.82 -7.90
CA LYS A 140 11.83 18.34 -9.23
C LYS A 140 11.48 19.84 -9.29
N ASP A 141 11.91 20.54 -10.32
CA ASP A 141 11.57 21.97 -10.52
C ASP A 141 10.04 22.20 -10.54
N ASP A 142 9.30 21.24 -11.09
CA ASP A 142 7.84 21.21 -11.16
C ASP A 142 7.17 20.43 -10.01
N ASN A 143 7.94 19.96 -9.04
CA ASN A 143 7.51 19.32 -7.80
C ASN A 143 8.40 19.76 -6.62
N PRO A 144 8.39 21.07 -6.24
CA PRO A 144 9.34 21.63 -5.28
C PRO A 144 9.19 21.10 -3.85
N HIS A 145 8.03 20.57 -3.49
CA HIS A 145 7.74 19.99 -2.18
C HIS A 145 8.07 18.50 -2.07
N GLY A 146 8.60 17.90 -3.12
CA GLY A 146 9.02 16.50 -3.11
C GLY A 146 10.22 16.25 -2.19
N VAL A 147 10.47 14.99 -1.92
CA VAL A 147 11.64 14.52 -1.17
C VAL A 147 12.89 14.73 -2.01
N SER A 148 13.92 15.34 -1.42
CA SER A 148 15.15 15.68 -2.13
C SER A 148 15.90 14.45 -2.64
N GLU A 149 16.68 14.63 -3.72
CA GLU A 149 17.50 13.53 -4.25
C GLU A 149 18.54 13.06 -3.22
N GLU A 150 19.06 13.97 -2.39
CA GLU A 150 20.00 13.66 -1.31
C GLU A 150 19.37 12.75 -0.25
N GLU A 151 18.14 13.04 0.18
CA GLU A 151 17.39 12.21 1.13
C GLU A 151 17.07 10.83 0.55
N LEU A 152 16.60 10.76 -0.70
CA LEU A 152 16.33 9.50 -1.40
C LEU A 152 17.60 8.66 -1.56
N TYR A 153 18.74 9.29 -1.88
CA TYR A 153 20.03 8.62 -1.95
C TYR A 153 20.49 8.14 -0.56
N GLY A 154 20.26 8.94 0.48
CA GLY A 154 20.53 8.60 1.88
C GLY A 154 19.77 7.34 2.32
N ILE A 155 18.48 7.22 1.95
CA ILE A 155 17.66 6.03 2.18
C ILE A 155 18.30 4.80 1.54
N LEU A 156 18.63 4.87 0.25
CA LEU A 156 19.22 3.75 -0.49
C LEU A 156 20.59 3.35 0.05
N THR A 157 21.40 4.32 0.47
CA THR A 157 22.71 4.08 1.08
C THR A 157 22.55 3.37 2.42
N SER A 158 21.63 3.84 3.28
CA SER A 158 21.36 3.24 4.59
C SER A 158 20.85 1.81 4.45
N LEU A 159 19.97 1.55 3.48
CA LEU A 159 19.49 0.19 3.16
C LEU A 159 20.61 -0.75 2.74
N LYS A 160 21.66 -0.25 2.07
CA LYS A 160 22.81 -1.04 1.61
C LYS A 160 23.87 -1.24 2.69
N THR A 161 23.97 -0.34 3.67
CA THR A 161 25.02 -0.35 4.71
C THR A 161 24.55 -0.96 6.03
N ASP A 162 23.41 -0.53 6.55
CA ASP A 162 22.81 -1.04 7.80
C ASP A 162 21.28 -0.95 7.73
N ARG A 163 20.72 -1.83 6.93
CA ARG A 163 19.26 -1.91 6.68
C ARG A 163 18.46 -2.04 7.97
N VAL A 164 18.93 -2.84 8.89
CA VAL A 164 18.17 -3.20 10.11
C VAL A 164 18.03 -2.01 11.04
N THR A 165 19.11 -1.26 11.27
CA THR A 165 19.08 -0.02 12.05
C THR A 165 18.30 1.10 11.33
N PHE A 166 18.46 1.20 10.00
CA PHE A 166 17.69 2.15 9.21
C PHE A 166 16.19 1.92 9.36
N LEU A 167 15.71 0.68 9.27
CA LEU A 167 14.30 0.33 9.39
C LEU A 167 13.72 0.67 10.77
N GLU A 168 14.52 0.56 11.84
CA GLU A 168 14.09 1.02 13.17
C GLU A 168 13.83 2.52 13.18
N SER A 169 14.77 3.30 12.67
CA SER A 169 14.66 4.76 12.61
C SER A 169 13.54 5.21 11.68
N PHE A 170 13.38 4.51 10.54
CA PHE A 170 12.31 4.77 9.59
C PHE A 170 10.92 4.63 10.23
N HIS A 171 10.66 3.59 11.01
CA HIS A 171 9.36 3.43 11.67
C HIS A 171 9.10 4.45 12.78
N LYS A 172 10.13 5.00 13.41
CA LYS A 172 9.96 6.15 14.31
C LYS A 172 9.44 7.38 13.53
N ASN A 173 10.04 7.69 12.39
CA ASN A 173 9.59 8.78 11.53
C ASN A 173 8.21 8.49 10.90
N PHE A 174 7.93 7.24 10.57
CA PHE A 174 6.67 6.78 10.01
C PHE A 174 5.46 7.10 10.89
N TYR A 175 5.66 7.14 12.23
CA TYR A 175 4.64 7.47 13.22
C TYR A 175 4.85 8.83 13.89
N ASN A 176 5.84 9.62 13.45
CA ASN A 176 6.29 10.84 14.15
C ASN A 176 6.55 10.55 15.64
N TYR A 177 7.18 9.39 15.92
CA TYR A 177 7.45 8.93 17.28
C TYR A 177 8.69 9.61 17.86
N GLY A 178 8.52 10.27 19.00
CA GLY A 178 9.60 10.99 19.67
C GLY A 178 9.27 11.32 21.13
N LEU A 179 10.12 12.11 21.77
CA LEU A 179 9.96 12.48 23.18
C LEU A 179 8.64 13.22 23.48
N LEU A 180 8.13 13.97 22.52
CA LEU A 180 6.92 14.78 22.67
C LEU A 180 5.69 14.16 22.01
N SER A 181 5.86 13.08 21.25
CA SER A 181 4.77 12.41 20.55
C SER A 181 4.97 10.89 20.59
N GLN A 182 4.05 10.20 21.23
CA GLN A 182 4.04 8.74 21.34
C GLN A 182 2.65 8.22 20.94
N LYS A 183 2.28 8.46 19.68
CA LYS A 183 0.97 8.04 19.14
C LYS A 183 0.84 6.52 19.00
N VAL A 184 1.94 5.79 19.07
CA VAL A 184 2.01 4.32 19.08
C VAL A 184 2.85 3.82 20.26
N SER A 185 2.63 2.58 20.68
CA SER A 185 3.46 1.95 21.70
C SER A 185 4.81 1.52 21.16
N GLN A 186 5.82 1.32 22.03
CA GLN A 186 7.08 0.71 21.63
C GLN A 186 6.85 -0.67 21.01
N LYS A 187 5.84 -1.42 21.45
CA LYS A 187 5.51 -2.75 20.90
C LYS A 187 4.99 -2.67 19.45
N GLN A 188 4.29 -1.61 19.09
CA GLN A 188 3.93 -1.39 17.67
C GLN A 188 5.18 -1.15 16.82
N LEU A 189 6.13 -0.33 17.30
CA LEU A 189 7.41 -0.12 16.61
C LEU A 189 8.21 -1.41 16.48
N ASP A 190 8.30 -2.22 17.56
CA ASP A 190 8.98 -3.52 17.57
C ASP A 190 8.33 -4.49 16.55
N TYR A 191 7.00 -4.48 16.48
CA TYR A 191 6.22 -5.32 15.56
C TYR A 191 6.48 -4.96 14.10
N ASP A 192 6.34 -3.68 13.73
CA ASP A 192 6.56 -3.23 12.36
C ASP A 192 8.02 -3.39 11.93
N TRP A 193 8.96 -3.11 12.84
CA TRP A 193 10.37 -3.39 12.60
C TRP A 193 10.63 -4.88 12.34
N SER A 194 9.97 -5.78 13.09
CA SER A 194 10.10 -7.23 12.89
C SER A 194 9.59 -7.66 11.51
N ILE A 195 8.46 -7.12 11.06
CA ILE A 195 7.91 -7.38 9.72
C ILE A 195 8.88 -6.89 8.65
N ALA A 196 9.30 -5.64 8.74
CA ALA A 196 10.15 -4.98 7.76
C ALA A 196 11.55 -5.60 7.68
N SER A 197 12.14 -5.98 8.82
CA SER A 197 13.48 -6.58 8.88
C SER A 197 13.53 -7.98 8.26
N CYS A 198 12.41 -8.72 8.29
CA CYS A 198 12.28 -10.03 7.65
C CYS A 198 12.10 -9.96 6.12
N ALA A 199 11.79 -8.80 5.55
CA ALA A 199 11.69 -8.64 4.10
C ALA A 199 13.04 -8.89 3.41
N SER A 200 12.99 -9.34 2.14
CA SER A 200 14.18 -9.54 1.31
C SER A 200 14.98 -8.24 1.18
N PRO A 201 16.30 -8.24 1.43
CA PRO A 201 17.13 -7.06 1.21
C PRO A 201 17.06 -6.54 -0.23
N ILE A 202 16.99 -7.45 -1.21
CA ILE A 202 16.87 -7.09 -2.63
C ILE A 202 15.53 -6.39 -2.88
N ALA A 203 14.43 -6.97 -2.40
CA ALA A 203 13.10 -6.38 -2.53
C ALA A 203 13.02 -5.01 -1.87
N THR A 204 13.56 -4.88 -0.66
CA THR A 204 13.55 -3.63 0.10
C THR A 204 14.25 -2.50 -0.69
N ILE A 205 15.44 -2.77 -1.24
CA ILE A 205 16.19 -1.78 -2.02
C ILE A 205 15.52 -1.47 -3.35
N LYS A 206 15.14 -2.49 -4.14
CA LYS A 206 14.58 -2.28 -5.48
C LYS A 206 13.18 -1.63 -5.44
N CYS A 207 12.37 -1.95 -4.44
CA CYS A 207 11.11 -1.23 -4.23
C CYS A 207 11.35 0.23 -3.83
N ALA A 208 12.39 0.50 -3.00
CA ALA A 208 12.74 1.89 -2.67
C ALA A 208 13.20 2.67 -3.93
N GLU A 209 13.98 2.06 -4.80
CA GLU A 209 14.35 2.65 -6.09
C GLU A 209 13.11 2.92 -6.96
N SER A 210 12.12 2.02 -6.96
CA SER A 210 10.89 2.16 -7.76
C SER A 210 9.99 3.28 -7.26
N TRP A 211 9.61 3.30 -5.96
CA TRP A 211 8.71 4.35 -5.47
C TRP A 211 9.38 5.73 -5.45
N ALA A 212 10.71 5.79 -5.31
CA ALA A 212 11.43 7.07 -5.32
C ALA A 212 11.50 7.72 -6.71
N ASN A 213 11.51 6.93 -7.79
CA ASN A 213 11.80 7.43 -9.13
C ASN A 213 10.64 7.36 -10.12
N THR A 214 9.51 6.73 -9.75
CA THR A 214 8.37 6.64 -10.68
C THR A 214 7.53 7.91 -10.63
N ASP A 215 7.26 8.47 -11.81
CA ASP A 215 6.40 9.63 -12.00
C ASP A 215 5.05 9.16 -12.56
N PHE A 216 4.01 9.19 -11.72
CA PHE A 216 2.66 8.77 -12.06
C PHE A 216 1.78 9.91 -12.58
N ARG A 217 2.28 11.14 -12.67
CA ARG A 217 1.47 12.28 -13.13
C ARG A 217 0.81 12.05 -14.50
N PRO A 218 1.49 11.43 -15.49
CA PRO A 218 0.84 11.10 -16.75
C PRO A 218 -0.25 10.03 -16.67
N GLU A 219 -0.28 9.26 -15.57
CA GLU A 219 -1.21 8.14 -15.36
C GLU A 219 -2.49 8.54 -14.63
N LEU A 220 -2.54 9.74 -14.02
CA LEU A 220 -3.72 10.18 -13.26
C LEU A 220 -4.99 10.22 -14.12
N VAL A 221 -4.86 10.50 -15.41
CA VAL A 221 -5.98 10.51 -16.35
C VAL A 221 -6.63 9.12 -16.56
N ASN A 222 -5.91 8.05 -16.21
CA ASN A 222 -6.39 6.67 -16.29
C ASN A 222 -7.17 6.24 -15.03
N VAL A 223 -7.14 7.07 -13.98
CA VAL A 223 -7.92 6.86 -12.75
C VAL A 223 -9.33 7.43 -13.00
N ASN A 224 -10.18 6.61 -13.58
CA ASN A 224 -11.53 6.96 -14.02
C ASN A 224 -12.64 6.22 -13.24
N VAL A 225 -12.35 5.86 -12.00
CA VAL A 225 -13.28 5.30 -11.02
C VAL A 225 -13.36 6.18 -9.78
N LYS A 226 -14.45 6.06 -9.01
CA LYS A 226 -14.60 6.79 -7.76
C LYS A 226 -13.41 6.55 -6.84
N THR A 227 -12.75 7.62 -6.42
CA THR A 227 -11.50 7.57 -5.67
C THR A 227 -11.64 8.25 -4.32
N LEU A 228 -11.23 7.58 -3.25
CA LEU A 228 -10.99 8.21 -1.97
C LEU A 228 -9.49 8.49 -1.81
N ILE A 229 -9.14 9.72 -1.47
CA ILE A 229 -7.76 10.10 -1.13
C ILE A 229 -7.75 10.48 0.35
N VAL A 230 -6.96 9.76 1.17
CA VAL A 230 -6.78 10.08 2.59
C VAL A 230 -5.30 10.34 2.85
N HIS A 231 -4.96 11.50 3.39
CA HIS A 231 -3.58 11.86 3.68
C HIS A 231 -3.46 12.64 4.99
N GLY A 232 -2.41 12.39 5.76
CA GLY A 232 -2.10 13.15 6.95
C GLY A 232 -1.34 14.43 6.62
N ASP A 233 -1.66 15.54 7.27
CA ASP A 233 -0.96 16.81 7.05
C ASP A 233 0.37 16.94 7.81
N ASP A 234 0.68 15.93 8.65
CA ASP A 234 1.98 15.79 9.35
C ASP A 234 2.75 14.54 8.87
N ASP A 235 2.53 14.14 7.59
CA ASP A 235 3.25 13.04 6.98
C ASP A 235 4.68 13.47 6.62
N GLN A 236 5.66 12.96 7.40
CA GLN A 236 7.09 13.28 7.25
C GLN A 236 7.80 12.33 6.28
N ILE A 237 7.12 11.29 5.76
CA ILE A 237 7.67 10.33 4.81
C ILE A 237 7.28 10.71 3.38
N VAL A 238 6.00 11.00 3.18
CA VAL A 238 5.44 11.42 1.89
C VAL A 238 4.66 12.71 2.13
N PRO A 239 5.28 13.88 1.95
CA PRO A 239 4.62 15.15 2.22
C PRO A 239 3.32 15.31 1.45
N ILE A 240 2.25 15.73 2.13
CA ILE A 240 0.92 15.87 1.53
C ILE A 240 0.91 16.78 0.28
N GLU A 241 1.81 17.78 0.25
CA GLU A 241 1.90 18.77 -0.85
C GLU A 241 2.42 18.14 -2.15
N THR A 242 3.23 17.09 -2.06
CA THR A 242 3.77 16.38 -3.24
C THR A 242 2.91 15.19 -3.65
N ALA A 243 1.98 14.76 -2.80
CA ALA A 243 1.19 13.55 -2.99
C ALA A 243 -0.32 13.82 -2.91
N GLY A 244 -0.93 13.72 -1.74
CA GLY A 244 -2.39 13.77 -1.60
C GLY A 244 -3.06 14.97 -2.29
N ARG A 245 -2.48 16.18 -2.20
CA ARG A 245 -3.03 17.38 -2.86
C ARG A 245 -2.93 17.29 -4.38
N GLN A 246 -1.77 16.89 -4.92
CA GLN A 246 -1.59 16.76 -6.37
C GLN A 246 -2.43 15.60 -6.93
N ALA A 247 -2.58 14.50 -6.18
CA ALA A 247 -3.49 13.42 -6.58
C ALA A 247 -4.95 13.92 -6.66
N ALA A 248 -5.40 14.71 -5.67
CA ALA A 248 -6.73 15.29 -5.65
C ALA A 248 -6.98 16.29 -6.79
N GLU A 249 -5.95 17.04 -7.19
CA GLU A 249 -6.02 17.94 -8.34
C GLU A 249 -6.06 17.18 -9.68
N GLY A 250 -5.36 16.05 -9.77
CA GLY A 250 -5.18 15.30 -11.02
C GLY A 250 -6.22 14.22 -11.30
N ILE A 251 -6.91 13.71 -10.27
CA ILE A 251 -7.95 12.67 -10.40
C ILE A 251 -9.33 13.34 -10.40
N ALA A 252 -10.10 13.13 -11.46
CA ALA A 252 -11.33 13.90 -11.70
C ALA A 252 -12.47 13.58 -10.69
N ASP A 253 -12.69 12.30 -10.37
CA ASP A 253 -13.75 11.87 -9.44
C ASP A 253 -13.14 11.39 -8.13
N ASN A 254 -12.88 12.34 -7.21
CA ASN A 254 -12.30 12.02 -5.93
C ASN A 254 -13.00 12.70 -4.74
N ASP A 255 -12.89 12.04 -3.59
CA ASP A 255 -13.13 12.60 -2.27
C ASP A 255 -11.80 12.72 -1.55
N PHE A 256 -11.35 13.93 -1.25
CA PHE A 256 -10.09 14.18 -0.56
C PHE A 256 -10.31 14.49 0.92
N VAL A 257 -9.74 13.67 1.78
CA VAL A 257 -9.83 13.78 3.24
C VAL A 257 -8.44 13.97 3.84
N ILE A 258 -8.26 15.06 4.56
CA ILE A 258 -7.02 15.36 5.29
C ILE A 258 -7.21 14.94 6.75
N ILE A 259 -6.29 14.14 7.28
CA ILE A 259 -6.24 13.75 8.68
C ILE A 259 -5.31 14.74 9.41
N GLU A 260 -5.89 15.60 10.25
CA GLU A 260 -5.14 16.62 11.00
C GLU A 260 -4.16 15.96 11.97
N GLY A 261 -2.89 16.37 11.91
CA GLY A 261 -1.78 15.81 12.67
C GLY A 261 -1.51 14.34 12.33
N GLY A 262 -2.05 13.81 11.23
CA GLY A 262 -1.82 12.45 10.77
C GLY A 262 -0.40 12.26 10.25
N PRO A 263 0.41 11.32 10.83
CA PRO A 263 1.70 10.92 10.28
C PRO A 263 1.49 9.95 9.11
N HIS A 264 2.58 9.47 8.50
CA HIS A 264 2.51 8.49 7.42
C HIS A 264 1.71 7.24 7.79
N GLY A 265 1.97 6.68 8.97
CA GLY A 265 1.30 5.49 9.51
C GLY A 265 -0.07 5.78 10.13
N LEU A 266 -0.90 6.59 9.49
CA LEU A 266 -2.23 6.96 9.99
C LEU A 266 -3.21 5.79 10.08
N ASN A 267 -2.98 4.72 9.34
CA ASN A 267 -3.74 3.47 9.43
C ASN A 267 -3.65 2.79 10.83
N VAL A 268 -2.66 3.17 11.61
CA VAL A 268 -2.49 2.74 13.01
C VAL A 268 -2.78 3.90 13.98
N THR A 269 -2.14 5.04 13.79
CA THR A 269 -2.24 6.18 14.73
C THR A 269 -3.62 6.85 14.74
N HIS A 270 -4.31 6.83 13.61
CA HIS A 270 -5.64 7.42 13.41
C HIS A 270 -6.62 6.37 12.85
N ALA A 271 -6.47 5.11 13.31
CA ALA A 271 -7.23 3.98 12.77
C ALA A 271 -8.75 4.18 12.86
N GLU A 272 -9.27 4.74 13.95
CA GLU A 272 -10.70 5.01 14.13
C GLU A 272 -11.21 5.97 13.06
N LEU A 273 -10.55 7.11 12.88
CA LEU A 273 -10.93 8.12 11.90
C LEU A 273 -10.79 7.62 10.46
N LEU A 274 -9.72 6.86 10.17
CA LEU A 274 -9.55 6.21 8.87
C LEU A 274 -10.69 5.22 8.61
N ASN A 275 -11.01 4.36 9.58
CA ASN A 275 -12.07 3.35 9.46
C ASN A 275 -13.45 3.98 9.25
N GLU A 276 -13.77 5.06 9.96
CA GLU A 276 -15.00 5.85 9.73
C GLU A 276 -15.03 6.43 8.30
N THR A 277 -13.90 6.97 7.83
CA THR A 277 -13.78 7.55 6.49
C THR A 277 -13.98 6.48 5.41
N LEU A 278 -13.33 5.31 5.56
CA LEU A 278 -13.51 4.17 4.67
C LEU A 278 -14.95 3.66 4.68
N THR A 279 -15.56 3.57 5.86
CA THR A 279 -16.96 3.15 5.99
C THR A 279 -17.91 4.08 5.24
N LYS A 280 -17.76 5.40 5.42
CA LYS A 280 -18.56 6.40 4.70
C LYS A 280 -18.39 6.29 3.18
N PHE A 281 -17.15 6.14 2.71
CA PHE A 281 -16.85 6.00 1.29
C PHE A 281 -17.45 4.73 0.67
N LEU A 282 -17.45 3.63 1.41
CA LEU A 282 -17.99 2.35 0.95
C LEU A 282 -19.51 2.30 0.96
N THR A 283 -20.17 2.99 1.91
CA THR A 283 -21.63 2.95 2.09
C THR A 283 -22.37 4.08 1.39
N ASN A 284 -21.69 5.16 1.00
CA ASN A 284 -22.30 6.23 0.20
C ASN A 284 -22.33 5.81 -1.28
N ASN A 285 -23.56 5.75 -1.83
CA ASN A 285 -23.82 5.47 -3.25
C ASN A 285 -23.57 6.71 -4.10
#